data_abab0f03c95144e6e3fb118c364e270f
#
_entry.id   abab0f03c95144e6e3fb118c364e270f
#
_cell.length_a   1.000
_cell.length_b   1.000
_cell.length_c   1.000
_cell.angle_alpha   90.00
_cell.angle_beta   90.00
_cell.angle_gamma   90.00
#
_symmetry.space_group_name_H-M   'P 1'
#
loop_
_entity.id
_entity.type
_entity.pdbx_description
1 polymer ?
#
loop_
_entity_poly.entity_id
_entity_poly.type
_entity_poly.pdbx_seq_one_letter_code
_entity_poly.pdbx_strand_id
1 'polypeptide(L)'
;MSLAFDAKDRVRQSTDIVDLVSGYMELRRQGAKFVGLCPWHDDSKPSLNVDPNRQSWKCWVCNLGGDVFSFVMQKENVDFLGALEILADRAGIEIQSAAPRTSPGDANDKKTLFSANDWAAEQFHRCLTESNEAHSARQYLAARGINDDSIQSFRIGYSPNHWTWLCDRSKTLYSPRVLEGCGLVGKSERGGKYYDKLRGRLIFPIHDTQNRAIAFGGRVLPEVEEEVQAKGQRVAKYWNSPETRLFSKSDNLYGLNVVRDELSRNREAVVVEGYTDVVMAHQAGLRNVVAALGTAINERHIRVLKRFADRITLLLDGDEAGQRRTNEILELFVASDADLRVLTLPNQLDPFDYVQKFGGDALRELLSTAVDALEFKIRKVTGGLDLINDTHGA
;
A
#
# COMPACT_ATOMS: atom_id res chain seq x y z
N MET A 1 -26.25 -18.16 6.77
CA MET A 1 -25.23 -19.24 6.90
C MET A 1 -25.18 -20.21 5.72
N SER A 2 -26.27 -20.49 5.01
CA SER A 2 -26.35 -21.48 3.90
C SER A 2 -25.63 -21.05 2.61
N LEU A 3 -25.68 -19.79 2.18
CA LEU A 3 -25.20 -19.34 0.87
C LEU A 3 -23.66 -19.24 0.75
N ALA A 4 -22.94 -18.90 1.83
CA ALA A 4 -21.49 -18.87 1.83
C ALA A 4 -20.88 -20.29 1.86
N PHE A 5 -21.60 -21.26 2.39
CA PHE A 5 -21.21 -22.67 2.38
C PHE A 5 -21.28 -23.25 0.96
N ASP A 6 -22.32 -22.92 0.21
CA ASP A 6 -22.50 -23.35 -1.19
C ASP A 6 -21.41 -22.76 -2.12
N ALA A 7 -21.06 -21.49 -1.97
CA ALA A 7 -20.00 -20.84 -2.73
C ALA A 7 -18.62 -21.47 -2.48
N LYS A 8 -18.28 -21.77 -1.23
CA LYS A 8 -17.02 -22.44 -0.85
C LYS A 8 -16.88 -23.80 -1.54
N ASP A 9 -17.94 -24.61 -1.51
CA ASP A 9 -17.88 -25.96 -2.09
C ASP A 9 -17.81 -25.91 -3.61
N ARG A 10 -18.51 -24.99 -4.25
CA ARG A 10 -18.43 -24.76 -5.71
C ARG A 10 -17.01 -24.33 -6.12
N VAL A 11 -16.42 -23.37 -5.42
CA VAL A 11 -15.05 -22.89 -5.68
C VAL A 11 -14.05 -24.01 -5.48
N ARG A 12 -14.18 -24.79 -4.39
CA ARG A 12 -13.32 -25.95 -4.13
C ARG A 12 -13.37 -26.98 -5.24
N GLN A 13 -14.58 -27.31 -5.74
CA GLN A 13 -14.76 -28.30 -6.82
C GLN A 13 -14.26 -27.81 -8.18
N SER A 14 -14.26 -26.52 -8.41
CA SER A 14 -13.82 -25.92 -9.67
C SER A 14 -12.34 -25.55 -9.71
N THR A 15 -11.60 -25.75 -8.61
CA THR A 15 -10.18 -25.39 -8.51
C THR A 15 -9.34 -26.65 -8.31
N ASP A 16 -8.55 -27.03 -9.31
CA ASP A 16 -7.54 -28.09 -9.16
C ASP A 16 -6.30 -27.54 -8.44
N ILE A 17 -5.82 -28.27 -7.42
CA ILE A 17 -4.69 -27.83 -6.59
C ILE A 17 -3.37 -27.79 -7.37
N VAL A 18 -3.18 -28.67 -8.34
CA VAL A 18 -1.95 -28.69 -9.15
C VAL A 18 -1.92 -27.52 -10.10
N ASP A 19 -3.04 -27.23 -10.77
CA ASP A 19 -3.17 -26.08 -11.67
C ASP A 19 -3.04 -24.76 -10.91
N LEU A 20 -3.61 -24.70 -9.70
CA LEU A 20 -3.49 -23.54 -8.83
C LEU A 20 -2.02 -23.27 -8.47
N VAL A 21 -1.33 -24.28 -7.91
CA VAL A 21 0.04 -24.14 -7.41
C VAL A 21 1.02 -23.93 -8.57
N SER A 22 0.80 -24.58 -9.71
CA SER A 22 1.63 -24.39 -10.92
C SER A 22 1.59 -22.95 -11.46
N GLY A 23 0.50 -22.22 -11.21
CA GLY A 23 0.42 -20.79 -11.53
C GLY A 23 1.31 -19.88 -10.67
N TYR A 24 1.83 -20.39 -9.55
CA TYR A 24 2.68 -19.63 -8.62
C TYR A 24 4.15 -20.10 -8.62
N MET A 25 4.42 -21.37 -9.00
CA MET A 25 5.75 -21.95 -8.95
C MET A 25 5.89 -23.16 -9.86
N GLU A 26 7.13 -23.51 -10.22
CA GLU A 26 7.41 -24.75 -10.94
C GLU A 26 7.12 -25.97 -10.09
N LEU A 27 6.32 -26.89 -10.62
CA LEU A 27 6.07 -28.21 -10.05
C LEU A 27 6.64 -29.31 -10.95
N ARG A 28 7.28 -30.31 -10.35
CA ARG A 28 7.79 -31.51 -11.04
C ARG A 28 7.04 -32.72 -10.56
N ARG A 29 6.65 -33.60 -11.48
CA ARG A 29 5.95 -34.83 -11.12
C ARG A 29 6.91 -35.82 -10.46
N GLN A 30 6.50 -36.36 -9.29
CA GLN A 30 7.22 -37.39 -8.57
C GLN A 30 6.25 -38.51 -8.17
N GLY A 31 6.17 -39.56 -9.02
CA GLY A 31 5.19 -40.63 -8.84
C GLY A 31 3.75 -40.13 -9.01
N ALA A 32 2.92 -40.34 -7.99
CA ALA A 32 1.53 -39.89 -7.95
C ALA A 32 1.34 -38.44 -7.48
N LYS A 33 2.41 -37.77 -7.08
CA LYS A 33 2.39 -36.40 -6.52
C LYS A 33 3.22 -35.45 -7.35
N PHE A 34 3.11 -34.16 -7.03
CA PHE A 34 3.96 -33.14 -7.58
C PHE A 34 4.79 -32.53 -6.45
N VAL A 35 6.03 -32.10 -6.77
CA VAL A 35 6.96 -31.50 -5.81
C VAL A 35 7.53 -30.19 -6.38
N GLY A 36 7.79 -29.25 -5.50
CA GLY A 36 8.39 -27.94 -5.83
C GLY A 36 9.19 -27.37 -4.66
N LEU A 37 9.94 -26.31 -4.90
CA LEU A 37 10.62 -25.55 -3.85
C LEU A 37 9.57 -24.81 -3.03
N CYS A 38 9.69 -24.87 -1.70
CA CYS A 38 8.76 -24.18 -0.83
C CYS A 38 8.97 -22.65 -0.87
N PRO A 39 7.92 -21.84 -1.08
CA PRO A 39 8.08 -20.38 -1.15
C PRO A 39 8.14 -19.68 0.21
N TRP A 40 8.04 -20.43 1.33
CA TRP A 40 7.96 -19.89 2.69
C TRP A 40 9.22 -20.12 3.53
N HIS A 41 10.24 -20.76 2.99
CA HIS A 41 11.58 -20.86 3.59
C HIS A 41 12.61 -21.00 2.48
N ASP A 42 13.88 -20.78 2.80
CA ASP A 42 15.00 -20.99 1.87
C ASP A 42 15.16 -22.47 1.56
N ASP A 43 14.72 -22.89 0.39
CA ASP A 43 14.58 -24.28 -0.03
C ASP A 43 15.52 -24.59 -1.20
N SER A 44 16.55 -25.39 -0.93
CA SER A 44 17.50 -25.87 -1.95
C SER A 44 17.12 -27.22 -2.56
N LYS A 45 16.15 -27.95 -1.95
CA LYS A 45 15.64 -29.23 -2.44
C LYS A 45 14.11 -29.24 -2.32
N PRO A 46 13.37 -29.69 -3.35
CA PRO A 46 11.91 -29.67 -3.34
C PRO A 46 11.33 -30.34 -2.08
N SER A 47 10.74 -29.53 -1.20
CA SER A 47 10.12 -29.97 0.06
C SER A 47 8.60 -29.80 0.10
N LEU A 48 8.05 -28.96 -0.82
CA LEU A 48 6.62 -28.80 -0.99
C LEU A 48 6.07 -29.97 -1.82
N ASN A 49 5.08 -30.68 -1.28
CA ASN A 49 4.37 -31.77 -1.94
C ASN A 49 2.94 -31.36 -2.24
N VAL A 50 2.47 -31.60 -3.45
CA VAL A 50 1.09 -31.38 -3.90
C VAL A 50 0.49 -32.72 -4.30
N ASP A 51 -0.62 -33.09 -3.66
CA ASP A 51 -1.32 -34.36 -3.89
C ASP A 51 -2.62 -34.12 -4.68
N PRO A 52 -2.64 -34.47 -5.98
CA PRO A 52 -3.82 -34.25 -6.83
C PRO A 52 -5.03 -35.08 -6.41
N ASN A 53 -4.82 -36.26 -5.81
CA ASN A 53 -5.94 -37.13 -5.40
C ASN A 53 -6.62 -36.60 -4.12
N ARG A 54 -5.82 -36.01 -3.22
CA ARG A 54 -6.35 -35.42 -1.98
C ARG A 54 -6.69 -33.95 -2.11
N GLN A 55 -6.37 -33.33 -3.23
CA GLN A 55 -6.52 -31.88 -3.44
C GLN A 55 -5.90 -31.10 -2.29
N SER A 56 -4.67 -31.44 -1.93
CA SER A 56 -3.97 -30.87 -0.77
C SER A 56 -2.48 -30.68 -1.06
N TRP A 57 -1.87 -29.81 -0.29
CA TRP A 57 -0.44 -29.56 -0.33
C TRP A 57 0.17 -29.60 1.07
N LYS A 58 1.45 -29.89 1.16
CA LYS A 58 2.21 -29.86 2.41
C LYS A 58 3.70 -29.64 2.15
N CYS A 59 4.31 -28.72 2.90
CA CYS A 59 5.75 -28.64 3.07
C CYS A 59 6.14 -29.42 4.34
N TRP A 60 7.09 -30.34 4.22
CA TRP A 60 7.55 -31.16 5.35
C TRP A 60 8.63 -30.46 6.19
N VAL A 61 9.22 -29.35 5.72
CA VAL A 61 10.23 -28.58 6.43
C VAL A 61 9.59 -27.53 7.33
N CYS A 62 8.80 -26.61 6.76
CA CYS A 62 8.12 -25.58 7.55
C CYS A 62 6.77 -26.03 8.14
N ASN A 63 6.36 -27.28 7.87
CA ASN A 63 5.12 -27.90 8.35
C ASN A 63 3.80 -27.20 7.92
N LEU A 64 3.86 -26.25 6.99
CA LEU A 64 2.69 -25.62 6.38
C LEU A 64 2.00 -26.58 5.42
N GLY A 65 0.67 -26.49 5.32
CA GLY A 65 -0.11 -27.33 4.40
C GLY A 65 -1.60 -27.10 4.50
N GLY A 66 -2.35 -27.72 3.59
CA GLY A 66 -3.81 -27.63 3.56
C GLY A 66 -4.41 -27.83 2.17
N ASP A 67 -5.52 -27.18 1.88
CA ASP A 67 -6.27 -27.20 0.63
C ASP A 67 -5.98 -25.95 -0.26
N VAL A 68 -6.75 -25.77 -1.32
CA VAL A 68 -6.64 -24.63 -2.25
C VAL A 68 -6.81 -23.28 -1.53
N PHE A 69 -7.71 -23.19 -0.54
CA PHE A 69 -7.91 -21.95 0.22
C PHE A 69 -6.70 -21.65 1.09
N SER A 70 -6.21 -22.63 1.85
CA SER A 70 -5.04 -22.44 2.69
C SER A 70 -3.79 -22.11 1.89
N PHE A 71 -3.65 -22.62 0.67
CA PHE A 71 -2.55 -22.23 -0.22
C PHE A 71 -2.62 -20.74 -0.57
N VAL A 72 -3.79 -20.26 -1.03
CA VAL A 72 -4.00 -18.86 -1.40
C VAL A 72 -3.89 -17.96 -0.17
N MET A 73 -4.45 -18.35 0.97
CA MET A 73 -4.30 -17.60 2.23
C MET A 73 -2.84 -17.37 2.59
N GLN A 74 -2.01 -18.40 2.48
CA GLN A 74 -0.57 -18.31 2.77
C GLN A 74 0.20 -17.56 1.69
N LYS A 75 -0.09 -17.79 0.42
CA LYS A 75 0.67 -17.21 -0.70
C LYS A 75 0.33 -15.73 -0.93
N GLU A 76 -0.95 -15.39 -0.87
CA GLU A 76 -1.44 -14.02 -1.04
C GLU A 76 -1.52 -13.24 0.28
N ASN A 77 -1.28 -13.95 1.40
CA ASN A 77 -1.39 -13.41 2.75
C ASN A 77 -2.72 -12.70 3.02
N VAL A 78 -3.81 -13.39 2.69
CA VAL A 78 -5.19 -12.95 2.87
C VAL A 78 -5.93 -13.84 3.86
N ASP A 79 -7.05 -13.37 4.40
CA ASP A 79 -7.96 -14.20 5.19
C ASP A 79 -8.77 -15.18 4.30
N PHE A 80 -9.60 -16.01 4.92
CA PHE A 80 -10.41 -16.98 4.19
C PHE A 80 -11.37 -16.32 3.18
N LEU A 81 -11.94 -15.16 3.51
CA LEU A 81 -12.85 -14.45 2.59
C LEU A 81 -12.07 -13.91 1.38
N GLY A 82 -10.90 -13.35 1.59
CA GLY A 82 -10.02 -12.92 0.51
C GLY A 82 -9.58 -14.08 -0.38
N ALA A 83 -9.22 -15.23 0.18
CA ALA A 83 -8.87 -16.43 -0.59
C ALA A 83 -10.07 -16.97 -1.38
N LEU A 84 -11.27 -16.95 -0.79
CA LEU A 84 -12.50 -17.35 -1.46
C LEU A 84 -12.81 -16.42 -2.65
N GLU A 85 -12.66 -15.09 -2.49
CA GLU A 85 -12.86 -14.12 -3.57
C GLU A 85 -11.87 -14.34 -4.72
N ILE A 86 -10.58 -14.54 -4.42
CA ILE A 86 -9.53 -14.78 -5.43
C ILE A 86 -9.82 -16.07 -6.22
N LEU A 87 -10.12 -17.15 -5.52
CA LEU A 87 -10.38 -18.44 -6.17
C LEU A 87 -11.69 -18.45 -6.96
N ALA A 88 -12.71 -17.74 -6.49
CA ALA A 88 -13.97 -17.61 -7.21
C ALA A 88 -13.82 -16.79 -8.50
N ASP A 89 -13.06 -15.70 -8.45
CA ASP A 89 -12.76 -14.89 -9.65
C ASP A 89 -11.98 -15.71 -10.69
N ARG A 90 -10.97 -16.49 -10.23
CA ARG A 90 -10.21 -17.41 -11.08
C ARG A 90 -11.08 -18.52 -11.71
N ALA A 91 -12.08 -19.02 -10.97
CA ALA A 91 -13.00 -20.06 -11.41
C ALA A 91 -14.21 -19.51 -12.18
N GLY A 92 -14.35 -18.18 -12.33
CA GLY A 92 -15.52 -17.55 -12.95
C GLY A 92 -16.81 -17.75 -12.15
N ILE A 93 -16.71 -17.98 -10.83
CA ILE A 93 -17.83 -18.24 -9.93
C ILE A 93 -18.21 -16.93 -9.24
N GLU A 94 -19.43 -16.47 -9.48
CA GLU A 94 -19.98 -15.35 -8.70
C GLU A 94 -20.30 -15.77 -7.25
N ILE A 95 -19.61 -15.16 -6.29
CA ILE A 95 -19.96 -15.30 -4.87
C ILE A 95 -21.11 -14.35 -4.57
N GLN A 96 -22.27 -14.87 -4.19
CA GLN A 96 -23.35 -14.07 -3.67
C GLN A 96 -22.96 -13.56 -2.27
N SER A 97 -22.33 -12.37 -2.23
CA SER A 97 -22.17 -11.67 -0.95
C SER A 97 -23.55 -11.21 -0.45
N ALA A 98 -23.73 -11.17 0.86
CA ALA A 98 -24.95 -10.64 1.47
C ALA A 98 -25.11 -9.10 1.31
N ALA A 99 -24.23 -8.46 0.51
CA ALA A 99 -24.35 -7.07 0.10
C ALA A 99 -25.44 -6.92 -0.98
N PRO A 100 -26.15 -5.80 -1.05
CA PRO A 100 -27.16 -5.56 -2.09
C PRO A 100 -26.51 -5.76 -3.47
N ARG A 101 -27.21 -6.52 -4.35
CA ARG A 101 -26.75 -6.80 -5.72
C ARG A 101 -26.54 -5.48 -6.46
N THR A 102 -25.29 -5.15 -6.73
CA THR A 102 -24.94 -4.03 -7.59
C THR A 102 -24.86 -4.52 -9.04
N SER A 103 -25.50 -3.81 -9.96
CA SER A 103 -25.43 -4.14 -11.39
C SER A 103 -24.04 -3.76 -11.92
N PRO A 104 -23.47 -4.51 -12.88
CA PRO A 104 -22.26 -4.10 -13.57
C PRO A 104 -22.42 -2.66 -14.10
N GLY A 105 -21.40 -1.80 -13.83
CA GLY A 105 -21.48 -0.37 -14.16
C GLY A 105 -22.13 0.51 -13.08
N ASP A 106 -22.60 -0.07 -11.97
CA ASP A 106 -23.09 0.68 -10.81
C ASP A 106 -21.92 1.31 -10.03
N ALA A 107 -22.16 2.51 -9.48
CA ALA A 107 -21.23 3.23 -8.61
C ALA A 107 -20.89 2.48 -7.29
N ASN A 108 -21.62 1.44 -6.98
CA ASN A 108 -21.42 0.58 -5.80
C ASN A 108 -20.86 -0.80 -6.16
N ASP A 109 -20.67 -1.12 -7.43
CA ASP A 109 -20.06 -2.38 -7.83
C ASP A 109 -18.54 -2.32 -7.69
N LYS A 110 -17.97 -3.15 -6.81
CA LYS A 110 -16.53 -3.18 -6.55
C LYS A 110 -15.70 -3.41 -7.82
N LYS A 111 -16.14 -4.32 -8.70
CA LYS A 111 -15.43 -4.62 -9.95
C LYS A 111 -15.39 -3.40 -10.87
N THR A 112 -16.49 -2.69 -11.00
CA THR A 112 -16.57 -1.42 -11.76
C THR A 112 -15.67 -0.35 -11.14
N LEU A 113 -15.65 -0.23 -9.80
CA LEU A 113 -14.81 0.75 -9.10
C LEU A 113 -13.31 0.42 -9.28
N PHE A 114 -12.90 -0.85 -9.18
CA PHE A 114 -11.51 -1.26 -9.47
C PHE A 114 -11.12 -0.91 -10.91
N SER A 115 -11.94 -1.29 -11.89
CA SER A 115 -11.67 -0.99 -13.29
C SER A 115 -11.57 0.52 -13.55
N ALA A 116 -12.42 1.32 -12.91
CA ALA A 116 -12.40 2.78 -13.05
C ALA A 116 -11.15 3.41 -12.42
N ASN A 117 -10.70 2.91 -11.25
CA ASN A 117 -9.46 3.37 -10.62
C ASN A 117 -8.23 2.98 -11.45
N ASP A 118 -8.13 1.74 -11.95
CA ASP A 118 -7.02 1.31 -12.79
C ASP A 118 -6.96 2.11 -14.10
N TRP A 119 -8.12 2.37 -14.72
CA TRP A 119 -8.23 3.25 -15.89
C TRP A 119 -7.77 4.67 -15.57
N ALA A 120 -8.20 5.24 -14.44
CA ALA A 120 -7.80 6.58 -14.04
C ALA A 120 -6.28 6.67 -13.76
N ALA A 121 -5.70 5.66 -13.08
CA ALA A 121 -4.27 5.57 -12.85
C ALA A 121 -3.50 5.57 -14.17
N GLU A 122 -3.96 4.82 -15.17
CA GLU A 122 -3.37 4.80 -16.50
C GLU A 122 -3.48 6.15 -17.19
N GLN A 123 -4.65 6.86 -17.11
CA GLN A 123 -4.80 8.18 -17.70
C GLN A 123 -3.82 9.19 -17.10
N PHE A 124 -3.66 9.21 -15.78
CA PHE A 124 -2.72 10.10 -15.10
C PHE A 124 -1.28 9.77 -15.45
N HIS A 125 -0.92 8.49 -15.49
CA HIS A 125 0.43 8.04 -15.83
C HIS A 125 0.80 8.44 -17.28
N ARG A 126 -0.07 8.14 -18.23
CA ARG A 126 0.13 8.54 -19.63
C ARG A 126 0.17 10.06 -19.77
N CYS A 127 -0.63 10.81 -19.03
CA CYS A 127 -0.54 12.26 -19.03
C CYS A 127 0.85 12.74 -18.59
N LEU A 128 1.42 12.16 -17.53
CA LEU A 128 2.77 12.51 -17.07
C LEU A 128 3.83 12.17 -18.11
N THR A 129 3.76 10.99 -18.71
CA THR A 129 4.83 10.46 -19.57
C THR A 129 4.76 10.95 -21.01
N GLU A 130 3.55 11.17 -21.54
CA GLU A 130 3.35 11.42 -22.99
C GLU A 130 2.87 12.85 -23.30
N SER A 131 2.18 13.53 -22.34
CA SER A 131 1.55 14.82 -22.64
C SER A 131 2.47 16.01 -22.47
N ASN A 132 2.35 16.98 -23.38
CA ASN A 132 3.01 18.29 -23.24
C ASN A 132 2.50 19.10 -22.03
N GLU A 133 1.26 18.89 -21.60
CA GLU A 133 0.67 19.54 -20.43
C GLU A 133 1.38 19.19 -19.13
N ALA A 134 2.13 18.07 -19.09
CA ALA A 134 2.87 17.61 -17.92
C ALA A 134 4.34 18.06 -17.89
N HIS A 135 4.74 19.03 -18.73
CA HIS A 135 6.14 19.46 -18.81
C HIS A 135 6.67 19.94 -17.44
N SER A 136 5.96 20.82 -16.75
CA SER A 136 6.33 21.32 -15.43
C SER A 136 6.35 20.20 -14.37
N ALA A 137 5.42 19.26 -14.44
CA ALA A 137 5.39 18.09 -13.56
C ALA A 137 6.65 17.22 -13.73
N ARG A 138 7.08 16.97 -14.98
CA ARG A 138 8.33 16.26 -15.26
C ARG A 138 9.55 17.04 -14.78
N GLN A 139 9.62 18.33 -15.02
CA GLN A 139 10.70 19.19 -14.51
C GLN A 139 10.78 19.16 -12.99
N TYR A 140 9.64 19.21 -12.31
CA TYR A 140 9.58 19.11 -10.85
C TYR A 140 10.12 17.76 -10.34
N LEU A 141 9.73 16.63 -10.95
CA LEU A 141 10.24 15.31 -10.58
C LEU A 141 11.75 15.18 -10.82
N ALA A 142 12.23 15.68 -11.97
CA ALA A 142 13.65 15.67 -12.29
C ALA A 142 14.46 16.55 -11.31
N ALA A 143 13.98 17.74 -10.97
CA ALA A 143 14.61 18.63 -9.99
C ALA A 143 14.65 18.02 -8.58
N ARG A 144 13.66 17.16 -8.26
CA ARG A 144 13.63 16.37 -7.02
C ARG A 144 14.47 15.08 -7.11
N GLY A 145 15.10 14.80 -8.25
CA GLY A 145 15.95 13.62 -8.45
C GLY A 145 15.18 12.30 -8.58
N ILE A 146 13.87 12.34 -8.83
CA ILE A 146 13.06 11.13 -9.08
C ILE A 146 13.25 10.73 -10.55
N ASN A 147 13.78 9.52 -10.78
CA ASN A 147 14.09 8.99 -12.10
C ASN A 147 12.90 8.29 -12.78
N ASP A 148 13.06 7.99 -14.08
CA ASP A 148 12.00 7.37 -14.89
C ASP A 148 11.65 5.96 -14.40
N ASP A 149 12.61 5.17 -13.92
CA ASP A 149 12.36 3.83 -13.38
C ASP A 149 11.43 3.88 -12.16
N SER A 150 11.62 4.88 -11.30
CA SER A 150 10.74 5.13 -10.14
C SER A 150 9.36 5.61 -10.59
N ILE A 151 9.27 6.48 -11.60
CA ILE A 151 8.00 6.94 -12.18
C ILE A 151 7.21 5.75 -12.72
N GLN A 152 7.86 4.82 -13.43
CA GLN A 152 7.24 3.61 -13.96
C GLN A 152 6.84 2.64 -12.85
N SER A 153 7.74 2.32 -11.92
CA SER A 153 7.52 1.33 -10.86
C SER A 153 6.36 1.70 -9.94
N PHE A 154 6.22 2.98 -9.61
CA PHE A 154 5.14 3.51 -8.77
C PHE A 154 3.96 4.03 -9.58
N ARG A 155 4.00 3.95 -10.92
CA ARG A 155 2.97 4.47 -11.83
C ARG A 155 2.59 5.92 -11.51
N ILE A 156 3.58 6.75 -11.15
CA ILE A 156 3.37 8.16 -10.86
C ILE A 156 2.73 8.82 -12.08
N GLY A 157 1.74 9.66 -11.83
CA GLY A 157 0.98 10.34 -12.88
C GLY A 157 0.88 11.84 -12.67
N TYR A 158 0.18 12.49 -13.57
CA TYR A 158 -0.16 13.90 -13.47
C TYR A 158 -1.61 14.16 -13.88
N SER A 159 -2.30 14.96 -13.10
CA SER A 159 -3.62 15.49 -13.42
C SER A 159 -3.49 16.99 -13.77
N PRO A 160 -3.78 17.42 -15.00
CA PRO A 160 -3.72 18.81 -15.39
C PRO A 160 -4.64 19.71 -14.57
N ASN A 161 -4.36 21.01 -14.53
CA ASN A 161 -5.19 21.98 -13.79
C ASN A 161 -6.47 22.34 -14.55
N HIS A 162 -7.24 21.33 -14.96
CA HIS A 162 -8.51 21.45 -15.66
C HIS A 162 -9.66 20.93 -14.79
N TRP A 163 -10.82 21.60 -14.86
CA TRP A 163 -11.97 21.26 -14.01
C TRP A 163 -12.62 19.92 -14.35
N THR A 164 -12.52 19.46 -15.59
CA THR A 164 -13.27 18.28 -16.09
C THR A 164 -12.41 17.37 -16.97
N TRP A 165 -11.07 17.42 -16.84
CA TRP A 165 -10.15 16.66 -17.68
C TRP A 165 -10.40 15.15 -17.62
N LEU A 166 -10.54 14.57 -16.41
CA LEU A 166 -10.83 13.15 -16.21
C LEU A 166 -12.29 12.84 -16.53
N CYS A 167 -13.23 13.71 -16.08
CA CYS A 167 -14.65 13.59 -16.39
C CYS A 167 -14.91 13.51 -17.91
N ASP A 168 -14.23 14.35 -18.70
CA ASP A 168 -14.43 14.38 -20.14
C ASP A 168 -13.91 13.13 -20.84
N ARG A 169 -12.79 12.57 -20.38
CA ARG A 169 -12.21 11.33 -20.89
C ARG A 169 -13.02 10.10 -20.54
N SER A 170 -13.73 10.11 -19.43
CA SER A 170 -14.50 8.95 -18.93
C SER A 170 -15.87 8.79 -19.60
N LYS A 171 -16.38 9.80 -20.31
CA LYS A 171 -17.80 9.90 -20.76
C LYS A 171 -18.37 8.65 -21.45
N THR A 172 -17.55 7.92 -22.18
CA THR A 172 -17.97 6.71 -22.90
C THR A 172 -17.74 5.41 -22.11
N LEU A 173 -17.01 5.49 -21.00
CA LEU A 173 -16.56 4.30 -20.25
C LEU A 173 -17.22 4.20 -18.86
N TYR A 174 -17.25 5.32 -18.14
CA TYR A 174 -17.74 5.37 -16.77
C TYR A 174 -18.64 6.56 -16.53
N SER A 175 -19.75 6.34 -15.83
CA SER A 175 -20.62 7.44 -15.43
C SER A 175 -19.92 8.32 -14.37
N PRO A 176 -20.27 9.61 -14.26
CA PRO A 176 -19.72 10.48 -13.23
C PRO A 176 -19.95 9.96 -11.79
N ARG A 177 -21.03 9.19 -11.56
CA ARG A 177 -21.30 8.56 -10.27
C ARG A 177 -20.30 7.47 -9.92
N VAL A 178 -19.79 6.71 -10.90
CA VAL A 178 -18.71 5.73 -10.69
C VAL A 178 -17.44 6.43 -10.27
N LEU A 179 -17.05 7.51 -10.96
CA LEU A 179 -15.87 8.30 -10.59
C LEU A 179 -16.03 8.98 -9.22
N GLU A 180 -17.23 9.38 -8.84
CA GLU A 180 -17.56 9.90 -7.51
C GLU A 180 -17.40 8.79 -6.45
N GLY A 181 -17.87 7.57 -6.72
CA GLY A 181 -17.66 6.38 -5.89
C GLY A 181 -16.18 6.02 -5.71
N CYS A 182 -15.33 6.30 -6.71
CA CYS A 182 -13.86 6.20 -6.63
C CYS A 182 -13.22 7.38 -5.87
N GLY A 183 -13.96 8.42 -5.52
CA GLY A 183 -13.43 9.63 -4.89
C GLY A 183 -12.67 10.57 -5.84
N LEU A 184 -12.68 10.32 -7.15
CA LEU A 184 -11.93 11.07 -8.18
C LEU A 184 -12.60 12.42 -8.54
N VAL A 185 -13.93 12.46 -8.51
CA VAL A 185 -14.71 13.65 -8.85
C VAL A 185 -15.59 14.07 -7.68
N GLY A 186 -15.99 15.33 -7.69
CA GLY A 186 -16.98 15.91 -6.80
C GLY A 186 -18.14 16.49 -7.58
N LYS A 187 -19.28 16.68 -6.92
CA LYS A 187 -20.45 17.35 -7.48
C LYS A 187 -20.59 18.74 -6.87
N SER A 188 -20.69 19.77 -7.72
CA SER A 188 -20.87 21.14 -7.26
C SER A 188 -22.25 21.34 -6.66
N GLU A 189 -22.35 21.95 -5.49
CA GLU A 189 -23.60 22.34 -4.84
C GLU A 189 -24.39 23.35 -5.69
N ARG A 190 -23.67 24.26 -6.38
CA ARG A 190 -24.24 25.25 -7.30
C ARG A 190 -24.30 24.69 -8.71
N GLY A 191 -25.42 24.05 -9.08
CA GLY A 191 -25.71 23.60 -10.45
C GLY A 191 -25.44 22.12 -10.75
N GLY A 192 -25.04 21.31 -9.78
CA GLY A 192 -24.97 19.86 -9.90
C GLY A 192 -23.95 19.30 -10.90
N LYS A 193 -23.03 20.13 -11.43
CA LYS A 193 -21.98 19.71 -12.36
C LYS A 193 -20.86 18.98 -11.63
N TYR A 194 -20.33 17.92 -12.27
CA TYR A 194 -19.17 17.20 -11.76
C TYR A 194 -17.87 17.93 -12.10
N TYR A 195 -16.86 17.79 -11.22
CA TYR A 195 -15.53 18.36 -11.38
C TYR A 195 -14.46 17.42 -10.84
N ASP A 196 -13.27 17.46 -11.40
CA ASP A 196 -12.12 16.64 -10.99
C ASP A 196 -11.52 17.18 -9.68
N LYS A 197 -11.32 16.31 -8.68
CA LYS A 197 -10.75 16.68 -7.37
C LYS A 197 -9.23 16.84 -7.37
N LEU A 198 -8.54 16.11 -8.25
CA LEU A 198 -7.07 15.98 -8.25
C LEU A 198 -6.34 16.97 -9.17
N ARG A 199 -6.96 18.06 -9.54
CA ARG A 199 -6.42 19.04 -10.52
C ARG A 199 -5.08 19.64 -10.11
N GLY A 200 -4.17 19.83 -11.12
CA GLY A 200 -2.87 20.47 -10.95
C GLY A 200 -1.95 19.72 -10.00
N ARG A 201 -2.01 18.37 -10.00
CA ARG A 201 -1.29 17.55 -9.04
C ARG A 201 -0.49 16.44 -9.69
N LEU A 202 0.68 16.17 -9.14
CA LEU A 202 1.31 14.86 -9.26
C LEU A 202 0.45 13.83 -8.55
N ILE A 203 0.25 12.69 -9.18
CA ILE A 203 -0.62 11.62 -8.70
C ILE A 203 0.21 10.41 -8.31
N PHE A 204 -0.07 9.90 -7.13
CA PHE A 204 0.52 8.69 -6.56
C PHE A 204 -0.61 7.66 -6.38
N PRO A 205 -0.77 6.70 -7.31
CA PRO A 205 -1.79 5.69 -7.18
C PRO A 205 -1.52 4.82 -5.96
N ILE A 206 -2.56 4.57 -5.16
CA ILE A 206 -2.52 3.69 -4.00
C ILE A 206 -3.11 2.35 -4.42
N HIS A 207 -2.34 1.27 -4.24
CA HIS A 207 -2.73 -0.07 -4.66
C HIS A 207 -3.00 -0.96 -3.44
N ASP A 208 -3.87 -1.92 -3.62
CA ASP A 208 -4.01 -3.02 -2.67
C ASP A 208 -2.88 -4.05 -2.84
N THR A 209 -2.87 -5.08 -2.00
CA THR A 209 -1.87 -6.16 -2.04
C THR A 209 -1.92 -7.01 -3.32
N GLN A 210 -2.97 -6.88 -4.13
CA GLN A 210 -3.12 -7.53 -5.44
C GLN A 210 -2.72 -6.61 -6.61
N ASN A 211 -2.11 -5.46 -6.31
CA ASN A 211 -1.67 -4.45 -7.28
C ASN A 211 -2.82 -3.78 -8.07
N ARG A 212 -4.06 -3.75 -7.52
CA ARG A 212 -5.19 -3.02 -8.09
C ARG A 212 -5.25 -1.62 -7.50
N ALA A 213 -5.47 -0.60 -8.32
CA ALA A 213 -5.61 0.76 -7.84
C ALA A 213 -6.91 0.92 -7.01
N ILE A 214 -6.79 1.40 -5.78
CA ILE A 214 -7.92 1.59 -4.84
C ILE A 214 -8.16 3.05 -4.48
N ALA A 215 -7.14 3.91 -4.64
CA ALA A 215 -7.20 5.32 -4.29
C ALA A 215 -6.02 6.09 -4.90
N PHE A 216 -5.96 7.38 -4.61
CA PHE A 216 -4.93 8.28 -5.12
C PHE A 216 -4.47 9.26 -4.05
N GLY A 217 -3.16 9.47 -3.95
CA GLY A 217 -2.55 10.64 -3.34
C GLY A 217 -2.23 11.67 -4.39
N GLY A 218 -2.34 12.96 -4.04
CA GLY A 218 -2.03 14.03 -4.96
C GLY A 218 -1.19 15.12 -4.31
N ARG A 219 -0.04 15.47 -4.89
CA ARG A 219 0.79 16.61 -4.49
C ARG A 219 0.60 17.77 -5.45
N VAL A 220 0.15 18.93 -4.96
CA VAL A 220 0.03 20.12 -5.81
C VAL A 220 1.41 20.56 -6.31
N LEU A 221 1.48 20.97 -7.58
CA LEU A 221 2.70 21.59 -8.11
C LEU A 221 2.89 23.01 -7.53
N PRO A 222 4.14 23.45 -7.27
CA PRO A 222 4.43 24.77 -6.70
C PRO A 222 3.79 25.91 -7.48
N GLU A 223 3.86 25.89 -8.81
CA GLU A 223 3.27 26.88 -9.68
C GLU A 223 1.74 27.02 -9.50
N VAL A 224 1.04 25.89 -9.32
CA VAL A 224 -0.41 25.88 -9.07
C VAL A 224 -0.72 26.38 -7.66
N GLU A 225 0.13 26.05 -6.69
CA GLU A 225 0.01 26.56 -5.32
C GLU A 225 0.16 28.08 -5.27
N GLU A 226 1.17 28.62 -5.96
CA GLU A 226 1.43 30.05 -6.07
C GLU A 226 0.26 30.79 -6.78
N GLU A 227 -0.26 30.24 -7.88
CA GLU A 227 -1.43 30.81 -8.57
C GLU A 227 -2.67 30.89 -7.67
N VAL A 228 -2.91 29.84 -6.86
CA VAL A 228 -4.05 29.79 -5.94
C VAL A 228 -3.87 30.78 -4.78
N GLN A 229 -2.65 30.87 -4.24
CA GLN A 229 -2.30 31.84 -3.19
C GLN A 229 -2.41 33.28 -3.69
N ALA A 230 -1.97 33.57 -4.89
CA ALA A 230 -2.11 34.90 -5.52
C ALA A 230 -3.58 35.36 -5.65
N LYS A 231 -4.52 34.39 -5.71
CA LYS A 231 -5.98 34.63 -5.71
C LYS A 231 -6.58 34.74 -4.31
N GLY A 232 -5.74 34.75 -3.24
CA GLY A 232 -6.19 34.80 -1.85
C GLY A 232 -6.83 33.50 -1.35
N GLN A 233 -6.62 32.39 -2.08
CA GLN A 233 -7.15 31.07 -1.74
C GLN A 233 -6.06 30.17 -1.18
N ARG A 234 -6.44 29.13 -0.45
CA ARG A 234 -5.53 28.09 0.05
C ARG A 234 -5.78 26.77 -0.68
N VAL A 235 -4.72 26.07 -1.00
CA VAL A 235 -4.76 24.72 -1.52
C VAL A 235 -3.92 23.80 -0.62
N ALA A 236 -4.42 22.61 -0.29
CA ALA A 236 -3.66 21.66 0.47
C ALA A 236 -2.48 21.13 -0.35
N LYS A 237 -1.26 21.18 0.20
CA LYS A 237 -0.03 20.67 -0.44
C LYS A 237 -0.20 19.21 -0.85
N TYR A 238 -0.71 18.39 0.06
CA TYR A 238 -1.10 17.00 -0.21
C TYR A 238 -2.61 16.83 -0.09
N TRP A 239 -3.17 16.00 -0.94
CA TRP A 239 -4.57 15.59 -0.91
C TRP A 239 -4.65 14.09 -1.13
N ASN A 240 -5.44 13.41 -0.32
CA ASN A 240 -5.68 11.98 -0.42
C ASN A 240 -7.13 11.72 -0.74
N SER A 241 -7.39 10.63 -1.49
CA SER A 241 -8.75 10.16 -1.71
C SER A 241 -9.53 10.08 -0.38
N PRO A 242 -10.82 10.43 -0.38
CA PRO A 242 -11.69 10.16 0.77
C PRO A 242 -11.83 8.65 0.99
N GLU A 243 -12.40 8.26 2.12
CA GLU A 243 -12.86 6.89 2.35
C GLU A 243 -13.85 6.48 1.26
N THR A 244 -13.66 5.29 0.70
CA THR A 244 -14.53 4.72 -0.34
C THR A 244 -14.85 3.26 -0.03
N ARG A 245 -15.61 2.60 -0.87
CA ARG A 245 -15.85 1.14 -0.73
C ARG A 245 -14.60 0.29 -0.96
N LEU A 246 -13.59 0.83 -1.64
CA LEU A 246 -12.32 0.15 -1.93
C LEU A 246 -11.18 0.57 -1.01
N PHE A 247 -11.29 1.74 -0.38
CA PHE A 247 -10.17 2.37 0.30
C PHE A 247 -10.52 2.89 1.68
N SER A 248 -9.73 2.51 2.67
CA SER A 248 -9.68 3.10 3.99
C SER A 248 -8.24 3.50 4.31
N LYS A 249 -8.04 4.76 4.72
CA LYS A 249 -6.71 5.27 5.09
C LYS A 249 -6.08 4.50 6.24
N SER A 250 -6.92 4.03 7.16
CA SER A 250 -6.46 3.31 8.35
C SER A 250 -6.03 1.87 8.06
N ASP A 251 -6.42 1.29 6.92
CA ASP A 251 -6.19 -0.11 6.58
C ASP A 251 -5.18 -0.28 5.44
N ASN A 252 -4.73 0.83 4.81
CA ASN A 252 -3.87 0.78 3.64
C ASN A 252 -2.59 1.60 3.85
N LEU A 253 -1.50 1.11 3.27
CA LEU A 253 -0.19 1.74 3.25
C LEU A 253 0.27 1.94 1.81
N TYR A 254 0.85 3.11 1.52
CA TYR A 254 1.44 3.37 0.20
C TYR A 254 2.70 2.53 -0.01
N GLY A 255 2.83 1.97 -1.20
CA GLY A 255 3.98 1.16 -1.58
C GLY A 255 3.91 -0.30 -1.13
N LEU A 256 2.90 -0.71 -0.35
CA LEU A 256 2.81 -2.09 0.17
C LEU A 256 2.76 -3.15 -0.95
N ASN A 257 2.11 -2.86 -2.07
CA ASN A 257 2.09 -3.72 -3.26
C ASN A 257 3.49 -3.96 -3.84
N VAL A 258 4.36 -2.95 -3.83
CA VAL A 258 5.72 -3.01 -4.38
C VAL A 258 6.68 -3.74 -3.44
N VAL A 259 6.52 -3.55 -2.11
CA VAL A 259 7.44 -4.09 -1.10
C VAL A 259 7.08 -5.48 -0.60
N ARG A 260 5.87 -5.98 -0.87
CA ARG A 260 5.32 -7.20 -0.28
C ARG A 260 6.29 -8.38 -0.32
N ASP A 261 6.90 -8.63 -1.47
CA ASP A 261 7.81 -9.77 -1.65
C ASP A 261 9.13 -9.57 -0.89
N GLU A 262 9.62 -8.34 -0.79
CA GLU A 262 10.81 -8.01 0.00
C GLU A 262 10.53 -8.13 1.50
N LEU A 263 9.40 -7.60 1.97
CA LEU A 263 8.98 -7.77 3.37
C LEU A 263 8.84 -9.23 3.77
N SER A 264 8.30 -10.06 2.87
CA SER A 264 8.13 -11.50 3.13
C SER A 264 9.46 -12.23 3.25
N ARG A 265 10.53 -11.75 2.58
CA ARG A 265 11.89 -12.32 2.67
C ARG A 265 12.65 -11.84 3.89
N ASN A 266 12.70 -10.53 4.09
CA ASN A 266 13.53 -9.90 5.11
C ASN A 266 12.84 -9.77 6.46
N ARG A 267 11.50 -9.88 6.49
CA ARG A 267 10.67 -9.76 7.68
C ARG A 267 10.82 -8.43 8.42
N GLU A 268 11.27 -7.37 7.72
CA GLU A 268 11.47 -6.04 8.27
C GLU A 268 10.80 -4.97 7.42
N ALA A 269 9.97 -4.13 8.03
CA ALA A 269 9.29 -3.00 7.40
C ALA A 269 9.79 -1.68 7.98
N VAL A 270 9.93 -0.67 7.12
CA VAL A 270 10.17 0.72 7.53
C VAL A 270 8.96 1.55 7.14
N VAL A 271 8.41 2.31 8.08
CA VAL A 271 7.25 3.16 7.86
C VAL A 271 7.67 4.62 7.91
N VAL A 272 7.38 5.36 6.84
CA VAL A 272 7.59 6.80 6.70
C VAL A 272 6.25 7.54 6.55
N GLU A 273 6.26 8.86 6.41
CA GLU A 273 5.04 9.67 6.35
C GLU A 273 4.58 9.98 4.92
N GLY A 274 5.51 10.15 3.97
CA GLY A 274 5.23 10.68 2.65
C GLY A 274 5.40 9.72 1.49
N TYR A 275 4.66 9.96 0.41
CA TYR A 275 4.78 9.20 -0.85
C TYR A 275 6.17 9.32 -1.47
N THR A 276 6.71 10.54 -1.48
CA THR A 276 8.02 10.84 -2.06
C THR A 276 9.16 10.18 -1.30
N ASP A 277 9.00 10.03 0.03
CA ASP A 277 9.98 9.36 0.89
C ASP A 277 10.10 7.88 0.51
N VAL A 278 8.94 7.22 0.30
CA VAL A 278 8.92 5.83 -0.19
C VAL A 278 9.61 5.72 -1.55
N VAL A 279 9.24 6.59 -2.50
CA VAL A 279 9.79 6.53 -3.86
C VAL A 279 11.31 6.74 -3.83
N MET A 280 11.81 7.72 -3.07
CA MET A 280 13.24 8.02 -2.96
C MET A 280 14.00 6.91 -2.25
N ALA A 281 13.45 6.36 -1.16
CA ALA A 281 14.05 5.23 -0.46
C ALA A 281 14.20 4.01 -1.38
N HIS A 282 13.14 3.68 -2.15
CA HIS A 282 13.17 2.60 -3.12
C HIS A 282 14.21 2.83 -4.22
N GLN A 283 14.27 4.05 -4.77
CA GLN A 283 15.28 4.44 -5.77
C GLN A 283 16.69 4.27 -5.25
N ALA A 284 16.90 4.50 -3.95
CA ALA A 284 18.17 4.33 -3.25
C ALA A 284 18.44 2.89 -2.76
N GLY A 285 17.60 1.93 -3.16
CA GLY A 285 17.77 0.51 -2.87
C GLY A 285 17.19 0.01 -1.54
N LEU A 286 16.47 0.85 -0.77
CA LEU A 286 15.73 0.43 0.42
C LEU A 286 14.31 -0.01 0.03
N ARG A 287 14.15 -1.27 -0.30
CA ARG A 287 12.90 -1.82 -0.89
C ARG A 287 11.90 -2.36 0.14
N ASN A 288 12.04 -1.99 1.40
CA ASN A 288 11.15 -2.39 2.49
C ASN A 288 10.45 -1.20 3.16
N VAL A 289 10.35 -0.06 2.45
CA VAL A 289 9.78 1.18 2.96
C VAL A 289 8.36 1.37 2.45
N VAL A 290 7.43 1.70 3.35
CA VAL A 290 6.02 2.03 3.07
C VAL A 290 5.65 3.34 3.74
N ALA A 291 4.54 3.98 3.33
CA ALA A 291 4.07 5.18 4.01
C ALA A 291 2.63 5.07 4.51
N ALA A 292 2.36 5.73 5.63
CA ALA A 292 1.00 6.03 6.06
C ALA A 292 0.38 7.14 5.20
N LEU A 293 -0.95 7.10 5.02
CA LEU A 293 -1.65 7.89 3.99
C LEU A 293 -2.22 9.21 4.53
N GLY A 294 -1.35 10.09 5.05
CA GLY A 294 -1.76 11.39 5.61
C GLY A 294 -2.54 11.27 6.92
N THR A 295 -2.37 10.16 7.61
CA THR A 295 -2.83 9.90 8.98
C THR A 295 -1.65 9.38 9.79
N ALA A 296 -1.66 9.55 11.11
CA ALA A 296 -0.71 8.86 11.96
C ALA A 296 -0.82 7.34 11.75
N ILE A 297 0.32 6.65 11.88
CA ILE A 297 0.30 5.19 11.92
C ILE A 297 -0.59 4.73 13.08
N ASN A 298 -1.34 3.66 12.87
CA ASN A 298 -2.27 3.14 13.85
C ASN A 298 -2.19 1.61 13.97
N GLU A 299 -2.91 1.04 14.93
CA GLU A 299 -2.91 -0.40 15.19
C GLU A 299 -3.30 -1.25 13.96
N ARG A 300 -4.19 -0.76 13.11
CA ARG A 300 -4.60 -1.50 11.89
C ARG A 300 -3.45 -1.56 10.89
N HIS A 301 -2.71 -0.47 10.71
CA HIS A 301 -1.49 -0.46 9.89
C HIS A 301 -0.46 -1.47 10.40
N ILE A 302 -0.21 -1.50 11.72
CA ILE A 302 0.69 -2.49 12.33
C ILE A 302 0.18 -3.91 12.09
N ARG A 303 -1.11 -4.16 12.25
CA ARG A 303 -1.73 -5.46 11.98
C ARG A 303 -1.59 -5.90 10.53
N VAL A 304 -1.69 -4.97 9.58
CA VAL A 304 -1.44 -5.24 8.15
C VAL A 304 0.02 -5.60 7.93
N LEU A 305 0.96 -4.84 8.50
CA LEU A 305 2.40 -5.08 8.33
C LEU A 305 2.87 -6.37 9.00
N LYS A 306 2.33 -6.75 10.16
CA LYS A 306 2.63 -8.02 10.87
C LYS A 306 2.39 -9.26 10.01
N ARG A 307 1.57 -9.18 8.99
CA ARG A 307 1.35 -10.28 8.05
C ARG A 307 2.59 -10.55 7.19
N PHE A 308 3.46 -9.55 7.01
CA PHE A 308 4.62 -9.59 6.11
C PHE A 308 5.95 -9.41 6.85
N ALA A 309 5.96 -8.74 8.00
CA ALA A 309 7.15 -8.36 8.74
C ALA A 309 7.00 -8.68 10.24
N ASP A 310 8.10 -9.10 10.88
CA ASP A 310 8.18 -9.31 12.32
C ASP A 310 8.66 -8.04 13.03
N ARG A 311 9.54 -7.27 12.35
CA ARG A 311 10.06 -6.00 12.84
C ARG A 311 9.50 -4.84 12.03
N ILE A 312 9.05 -3.79 12.71
CA ILE A 312 8.51 -2.58 12.10
C ILE A 312 9.27 -1.38 12.69
N THR A 313 9.97 -0.64 11.83
CA THR A 313 10.69 0.58 12.23
C THR A 313 9.90 1.80 11.79
N LEU A 314 9.53 2.66 12.74
CA LEU A 314 8.93 3.96 12.47
C LEU A 314 10.06 4.97 12.25
N LEU A 315 10.21 5.44 11.04
CA LEU A 315 11.17 6.48 10.69
C LEU A 315 10.45 7.83 10.74
N LEU A 316 10.75 8.61 11.79
CA LEU A 316 10.14 9.90 12.05
C LEU A 316 10.97 11.02 11.44
N ASP A 317 10.28 12.05 10.94
CA ASP A 317 10.90 13.29 10.53
C ASP A 317 11.65 13.93 11.71
N GLY A 318 12.75 14.61 11.42
CA GLY A 318 13.56 15.27 12.44
C GLY A 318 12.94 16.54 13.04
N ASP A 319 11.72 16.90 12.65
CA ASP A 319 11.02 18.10 13.09
C ASP A 319 10.27 17.93 14.42
N GLU A 320 9.72 19.04 14.95
CA GLU A 320 8.94 19.03 16.20
C GLU A 320 7.65 18.18 16.10
N ALA A 321 7.08 18.03 14.89
CA ALA A 321 5.85 17.26 14.71
C ALA A 321 6.11 15.76 14.84
N GLY A 322 7.21 15.25 14.27
CA GLY A 322 7.68 13.87 14.47
C GLY A 322 7.95 13.58 15.95
N GLN A 323 8.49 14.57 16.68
CA GLN A 323 8.74 14.41 18.10
C GLN A 323 7.46 14.34 18.97
N ARG A 324 6.38 15.00 18.60
CA ARG A 324 5.10 14.99 19.37
C ARG A 324 4.38 13.63 19.30
N ARG A 325 4.60 12.85 18.25
CA ARG A 325 3.96 11.53 18.03
C ARG A 325 4.44 10.42 18.97
N THR A 326 5.40 10.71 19.86
CA THR A 326 5.98 9.72 20.78
C THR A 326 4.95 9.03 21.68
N ASN A 327 3.88 9.73 22.09
CA ASN A 327 2.85 9.14 22.96
C ASN A 327 1.97 8.15 22.19
N GLU A 328 1.58 8.51 20.95
CA GLU A 328 0.80 7.65 20.05
C GLU A 328 1.57 6.35 19.72
N ILE A 329 2.90 6.45 19.57
CA ILE A 329 3.77 5.28 19.30
C ILE A 329 3.78 4.31 20.49
N LEU A 330 3.78 4.80 21.72
CA LEU A 330 3.74 3.92 22.90
C LEU A 330 2.41 3.17 23.01
N GLU A 331 1.29 3.81 22.72
CA GLU A 331 -0.02 3.15 22.67
C GLU A 331 -0.03 2.03 21.62
N LEU A 332 0.56 2.29 20.46
CA LEU A 332 0.72 1.28 19.40
C LEU A 332 1.61 0.10 19.85
N PHE A 333 2.70 0.38 20.56
CA PHE A 333 3.58 -0.66 21.11
C PHE A 333 2.84 -1.57 22.08
N VAL A 334 2.11 -1.00 23.03
CA VAL A 334 1.35 -1.77 24.03
C VAL A 334 0.21 -2.56 23.38
N ALA A 335 -0.44 -2.01 22.35
CA ALA A 335 -1.56 -2.64 21.65
C ALA A 335 -1.13 -3.72 20.66
N SER A 336 0.12 -3.68 20.18
CA SER A 336 0.63 -4.58 19.16
C SER A 336 1.70 -5.50 19.73
N ASP A 337 1.54 -6.79 19.59
CA ASP A 337 2.58 -7.79 19.86
C ASP A 337 3.57 -7.82 18.66
N ALA A 338 4.33 -6.73 18.42
CA ALA A 338 5.28 -6.56 17.32
C ALA A 338 6.61 -5.99 17.82
N ASP A 339 7.75 -6.39 17.21
CA ASP A 339 9.05 -5.70 17.41
C ASP A 339 8.96 -4.31 16.74
N LEU A 340 8.44 -3.34 17.50
CA LEU A 340 8.27 -1.97 17.04
C LEU A 340 9.48 -1.13 17.44
N ARG A 341 10.16 -0.57 16.45
CA ARG A 341 11.34 0.29 16.62
C ARG A 341 11.06 1.71 16.16
N VAL A 342 11.82 2.64 16.69
CA VAL A 342 11.70 4.08 16.36
C VAL A 342 13.07 4.63 16.03
N LEU A 343 13.12 5.42 14.97
CA LEU A 343 14.27 6.23 14.60
C LEU A 343 13.79 7.63 14.23
N THR A 344 14.41 8.66 14.79
CA THR A 344 14.21 10.05 14.40
C THR A 344 15.40 10.51 13.55
N LEU A 345 15.14 11.10 12.40
CA LEU A 345 16.20 11.62 11.53
C LEU A 345 16.91 12.82 12.17
N PRO A 346 18.23 12.93 11.99
CA PRO A 346 19.00 14.07 12.47
C PRO A 346 18.76 15.32 11.61
N ASN A 347 19.13 16.50 12.15
CA ASN A 347 19.21 17.76 11.42
C ASN A 347 17.87 18.26 10.82
N GLN A 348 16.75 17.90 11.39
CA GLN A 348 15.40 18.28 10.92
C GLN A 348 15.12 17.87 9.45
N LEU A 349 15.79 16.82 8.98
CA LEU A 349 15.58 16.29 7.62
C LEU A 349 14.37 15.32 7.61
N ASP A 350 13.69 15.29 6.48
CA ASP A 350 12.79 14.19 6.14
C ASP A 350 13.56 13.03 5.45
N PRO A 351 12.96 11.84 5.28
CA PRO A 351 13.64 10.70 4.66
C PRO A 351 14.09 10.98 3.22
N PHE A 352 13.33 11.76 2.47
CA PHE A 352 13.65 12.15 1.11
C PHE A 352 14.93 12.98 1.05
N ASP A 353 14.98 14.07 1.83
CA ASP A 353 16.13 14.98 1.87
C ASP A 353 17.37 14.29 2.46
N TYR A 354 17.18 13.39 3.44
CA TYR A 354 18.27 12.60 4.00
C TYR A 354 18.91 11.70 2.95
N VAL A 355 18.10 10.94 2.20
CA VAL A 355 18.61 10.05 1.13
C VAL A 355 19.26 10.86 0.02
N GLN A 356 18.68 11.98 -0.38
CA GLN A 356 19.24 12.85 -1.41
C GLN A 356 20.63 13.38 -1.02
N LYS A 357 20.83 13.69 0.25
CA LYS A 357 22.08 14.29 0.77
C LYS A 357 23.16 13.26 1.10
N PHE A 358 22.80 12.12 1.66
CA PHE A 358 23.74 11.15 2.23
C PHE A 358 23.72 9.79 1.52
N GLY A 359 22.71 9.53 0.70
CA GLY A 359 22.55 8.26 0.00
C GLY A 359 21.79 7.18 0.79
N GLY A 360 21.43 6.11 0.09
CA GLY A 360 20.64 5.01 0.68
C GLY A 360 21.42 4.17 1.67
N ASP A 361 22.74 3.99 1.47
CA ASP A 361 23.57 3.22 2.39
C ASP A 361 23.69 3.89 3.75
N ALA A 362 23.82 5.22 3.78
CA ALA A 362 23.80 5.99 5.03
C ALA A 362 22.47 5.86 5.77
N LEU A 363 21.33 5.85 5.05
CA LEU A 363 20.03 5.62 5.68
C LEU A 363 19.93 4.18 6.21
N ARG A 364 20.45 3.20 5.50
CA ARG A 364 20.47 1.79 5.96
C ARG A 364 21.30 1.62 7.22
N GLU A 365 22.47 2.24 7.28
CA GLU A 365 23.29 2.25 8.49
C GLU A 365 22.58 2.92 9.66
N LEU A 366 21.95 4.08 9.42
CA LEU A 366 21.20 4.79 10.44
C LEU A 366 20.00 3.98 10.95
N LEU A 367 19.27 3.27 10.07
CA LEU A 367 18.16 2.40 10.46
C LEU A 367 18.60 1.26 11.40
N SER A 368 19.86 0.80 11.31
CA SER A 368 20.40 -0.21 12.24
C SER A 368 20.52 0.30 13.68
N THR A 369 20.51 1.62 13.89
CA THR A 369 20.55 2.25 15.22
C THR A 369 19.15 2.48 15.82
N ALA A 370 18.09 2.10 15.13
CA ALA A 370 16.72 2.25 15.62
C ALA A 370 16.54 1.52 16.96
N VAL A 371 15.96 2.22 17.92
CA VAL A 371 15.74 1.72 19.28
C VAL A 371 14.34 1.15 19.44
N ASP A 372 14.17 0.24 20.38
CA ASP A 372 12.85 -0.25 20.78
C ASP A 372 11.93 0.89 21.21
N ALA A 373 10.64 0.81 20.89
CA ALA A 373 9.67 1.87 21.16
C ALA A 373 9.56 2.23 22.65
N LEU A 374 9.71 1.26 23.56
CA LEU A 374 9.71 1.49 25.00
C LEU A 374 11.00 2.22 25.42
N GLU A 375 12.15 1.78 24.94
CA GLU A 375 13.43 2.45 25.18
C GLU A 375 13.40 3.89 24.64
N PHE A 376 12.87 4.10 23.45
CA PHE A 376 12.70 5.43 22.86
C PHE A 376 11.89 6.35 23.80
N LYS A 377 10.79 5.86 24.34
CA LYS A 377 9.96 6.61 25.29
C LYS A 377 10.69 6.91 26.58
N ILE A 378 11.36 5.91 27.18
CA ILE A 378 12.14 6.10 28.40
C ILE A 378 13.19 7.19 28.19
N ARG A 379 14.01 7.08 27.16
CA ARG A 379 15.04 8.09 26.83
C ARG A 379 14.46 9.49 26.68
N LYS A 380 13.27 9.60 26.06
CA LYS A 380 12.63 10.91 25.83
C LYS A 380 12.04 11.51 27.11
N VAL A 381 11.44 10.72 28.00
CA VAL A 381 10.88 11.17 29.26
C VAL A 381 11.99 11.52 30.26
N THR A 382 13.08 10.73 30.27
CA THR A 382 14.22 10.92 31.16
C THR A 382 15.28 11.86 30.61
N GLY A 383 15.24 12.19 29.31
CA GLY A 383 16.18 13.11 28.67
C GLY A 383 15.99 14.54 29.18
N GLY A 384 16.77 14.96 30.16
CA GLY A 384 16.69 16.25 30.86
C GLY A 384 16.45 16.10 32.34
N LEU A 385 16.22 14.86 32.83
CA LEU A 385 16.14 14.58 34.26
C LEU A 385 17.51 14.08 34.76
N ASP A 386 18.04 14.66 35.80
CA ASP A 386 19.18 14.12 36.55
C ASP A 386 18.68 13.04 37.51
N LEU A 387 18.47 11.82 36.96
CA LEU A 387 17.93 10.67 37.69
C LEU A 387 18.81 10.23 38.90
N ILE A 388 20.05 10.77 39.00
CA ILE A 388 20.98 10.42 40.08
C ILE A 388 20.84 11.43 41.24
N ASN A 389 20.60 12.72 40.92
CA ASN A 389 20.63 13.80 41.92
C ASN A 389 19.25 14.41 42.17
N ASP A 390 18.27 14.22 41.34
CA ASP A 390 16.90 14.71 41.51
C ASP A 390 15.96 13.62 42.00
N THR A 391 15.86 13.47 43.30
CA THR A 391 14.99 12.50 44.00
C THR A 391 13.49 12.77 43.83
N HIS A 392 13.09 13.90 43.24
CA HIS A 392 11.69 14.26 42.97
C HIS A 392 11.32 14.12 41.50
N GLY A 393 12.30 13.95 40.60
CA GLY A 393 12.09 13.73 39.15
C GLY A 393 12.16 12.28 38.72
N ALA A 394 12.53 11.34 39.59
CA ALA A 394 12.72 9.94 39.30
C ALA A 394 11.43 9.07 39.48
#